data_b7fbcb221467bd6f5c7bf73a7fb31a42
#
_entry.id   b7fbcb221467bd6f5c7bf73a7fb31a42
#
_cell.length_a   1.000
_cell.length_b   1.000
_cell.length_c   1.000
_cell.angle_alpha   90.00
_cell.angle_beta   90.00
_cell.angle_gamma   90.00
#
_symmetry.space_group_name_H-M   'P 1'
#
loop_
_entity.id
_entity.type
_entity.pdbx_description
1 polymer ?
#
loop_
_entity_poly.entity_id
_entity_poly.type
_entity_poly.pdbx_seq_one_letter_code
_entity_poly.pdbx_strand_id
1 'polypeptide(L)'
;ITLVGCLSLNLESLRLATYIPLILLRTFVQTGLFIIGHDAMHGILVPKSSKLNHCIGTAALILYAGLSYYRCKNNHNLHHLKAETERDPDYLRHPDQSALRWFWDFMIRYMNAGPLMILVTQWMTLIMLIPSTDQQAVLSVAVFCVLPLILSALQLFFVGTWFPHH
;
A
#
# COMPACT_ATOMS: atom_id res chain seq x y z
N ILE A 1 5.04 15.26 5.12
CA ILE A 1 4.50 16.18 6.16
C ILE A 1 3.50 15.45 7.05
N THR A 2 2.42 14.85 6.54
CA THR A 2 1.39 14.18 7.36
C THR A 2 1.95 13.05 8.23
N LEU A 3 2.85 12.21 7.69
CA LEU A 3 3.46 11.13 8.46
C LEU A 3 4.29 11.66 9.63
N VAL A 4 5.20 12.59 9.36
CA VAL A 4 6.05 13.19 10.42
C VAL A 4 5.18 13.84 11.50
N GLY A 5 4.14 14.60 11.09
CA GLY A 5 3.20 15.19 12.04
C GLY A 5 2.51 14.16 12.93
N CYS A 6 2.01 13.04 12.35
CA CYS A 6 1.37 11.98 13.12
C CYS A 6 2.34 11.27 14.07
N LEU A 7 3.57 10.98 13.61
CA LEU A 7 4.58 10.29 14.43
C LEU A 7 5.14 11.14 15.58
N SER A 8 4.99 12.48 15.49
CA SER A 8 5.40 13.40 16.54
C SER A 8 4.35 13.61 17.63
N LEU A 9 3.15 13.02 17.49
CA LEU A 9 2.07 13.18 18.46
C LEU A 9 2.30 12.28 19.69
N ASN A 10 2.03 12.84 20.88
CA ASN A 10 1.97 12.03 22.08
C ASN A 10 0.63 11.30 22.13
N LEU A 11 0.67 9.96 21.92
CA LEU A 11 -0.53 9.12 21.83
C LEU A 11 -1.34 9.13 23.13
N GLU A 12 -0.69 9.20 24.29
CA GLU A 12 -1.38 9.17 25.59
C GLU A 12 -2.24 10.42 25.82
N SER A 13 -1.87 11.54 25.22
CA SER A 13 -2.60 12.82 25.35
C SER A 13 -3.73 12.98 24.32
N LEU A 14 -3.80 12.14 23.30
CA LEU A 14 -4.79 12.25 22.25
C LEU A 14 -6.15 11.69 22.66
N ARG A 15 -7.22 12.43 22.37
CA ARG A 15 -8.58 11.91 22.50
C ARG A 15 -8.88 10.91 21.39
N LEU A 16 -9.63 9.85 21.68
CA LEU A 16 -10.01 8.82 20.72
C LEU A 16 -10.61 9.41 19.42
N ALA A 17 -11.42 10.46 19.54
CA ALA A 17 -12.02 11.18 18.43
C ALA A 17 -10.99 11.80 17.45
N THR A 18 -9.74 12.04 17.89
CA THR A 18 -8.68 12.58 17.04
C THR A 18 -7.98 11.49 16.23
N TYR A 19 -7.91 10.26 16.73
CA TYR A 19 -7.26 9.14 16.03
C TYR A 19 -7.97 8.80 14.72
N ILE A 20 -9.31 8.75 14.72
CA ILE A 20 -10.09 8.33 13.55
C ILE A 20 -9.79 9.20 12.33
N PRO A 21 -9.93 10.55 12.37
CA PRO A 21 -9.62 11.39 11.22
C PRO A 21 -8.15 11.32 10.79
N LEU A 22 -7.22 11.17 11.73
CA LEU A 22 -5.80 11.02 11.39
C LEU A 22 -5.49 9.69 10.68
N ILE A 23 -6.07 8.59 11.15
CA ILE A 23 -5.94 7.28 10.49
C ILE A 23 -6.56 7.33 9.10
N LEU A 24 -7.74 7.92 8.94
CA LEU A 24 -8.40 8.08 7.63
C LEU A 24 -7.56 8.94 6.68
N LEU A 25 -7.02 10.07 7.16
CA LEU A 25 -6.12 10.90 6.37
C LEU A 25 -4.87 10.13 5.95
N ARG A 26 -4.26 9.38 6.87
CA ARG A 26 -3.10 8.54 6.58
C ARG A 26 -3.43 7.45 5.57
N THR A 27 -4.60 6.80 5.71
CA THR A 27 -5.08 5.79 4.75
C THR A 27 -5.27 6.41 3.37
N PHE A 28 -5.89 7.58 3.28
CA PHE A 28 -6.07 8.30 2.02
C PHE A 28 -4.73 8.62 1.33
N VAL A 29 -3.76 9.15 2.08
CA VAL A 29 -2.42 9.44 1.55
C VAL A 29 -1.70 8.16 1.12
N GLN A 30 -1.82 7.07 1.90
CA GLN A 30 -1.25 5.77 1.57
C GLN A 30 -1.84 5.21 0.28
N THR A 31 -3.17 5.25 0.12
CA THR A 31 -3.86 4.87 -1.11
C THR A 31 -3.40 5.72 -2.30
N GLY A 32 -3.22 7.04 -2.09
CA GLY A 32 -2.71 7.95 -3.11
C GLY A 32 -1.32 7.56 -3.64
N LEU A 33 -0.43 7.05 -2.78
CA LEU A 33 0.88 6.53 -3.23
C LEU A 33 0.72 5.33 -4.18
N PHE A 34 -0.21 4.42 -3.90
CA PHE A 34 -0.50 3.30 -4.80
C PHE A 34 -1.06 3.80 -6.14
N ILE A 35 -2.01 4.75 -6.11
CA ILE A 35 -2.61 5.33 -7.33
C ILE A 35 -1.53 5.99 -8.19
N ILE A 36 -0.62 6.75 -7.60
CA ILE A 36 0.54 7.33 -8.33
C ILE A 36 1.37 6.22 -9.00
N GLY A 37 1.66 5.14 -8.26
CA GLY A 37 2.35 3.98 -8.82
C GLY A 37 1.60 3.33 -9.98
N HIS A 38 0.29 3.15 -9.83
CA HIS A 38 -0.61 2.61 -10.84
C HIS A 38 -0.65 3.47 -12.11
N ASP A 39 -0.84 4.78 -11.98
CA ASP A 39 -0.88 5.71 -13.11
C ASP A 39 0.48 5.79 -13.84
N ALA A 40 1.58 5.62 -13.08
CA ALA A 40 2.90 5.44 -13.68
C ALA A 40 3.00 4.16 -14.52
N MET A 41 2.32 3.07 -14.13
CA MET A 41 2.30 1.83 -14.95
C MET A 41 1.65 2.08 -16.31
N HIS A 42 0.63 2.92 -16.37
CA HIS A 42 -0.02 3.37 -17.61
C HIS A 42 0.78 4.43 -18.39
N GLY A 43 1.84 4.99 -17.80
CA GLY A 43 2.67 6.02 -18.46
C GLY A 43 2.04 7.42 -18.50
N ILE A 44 0.97 7.66 -17.74
CA ILE A 44 0.18 8.90 -17.82
C ILE A 44 0.64 10.02 -16.90
N LEU A 45 1.44 9.74 -15.87
CA LEU A 45 1.92 10.81 -14.96
C LEU A 45 2.83 11.82 -15.65
N VAL A 46 3.77 11.33 -16.45
CA VAL A 46 4.72 12.16 -17.21
C VAL A 46 4.81 11.63 -18.65
N PRO A 47 3.81 11.90 -19.50
CA PRO A 47 3.73 11.30 -20.84
C PRO A 47 4.94 11.60 -21.73
N LYS A 48 5.59 12.76 -21.51
CA LYS A 48 6.76 13.20 -22.30
C LYS A 48 8.09 12.56 -21.83
N SER A 49 8.12 11.87 -20.68
CA SER A 49 9.33 11.27 -20.12
C SER A 49 9.05 9.93 -19.45
N SER A 50 9.22 8.86 -20.20
CA SER A 50 9.08 7.49 -19.69
C SER A 50 10.01 7.23 -18.48
N LYS A 51 11.25 7.77 -18.55
CA LYS A 51 12.23 7.62 -17.46
C LYS A 51 11.76 8.28 -16.16
N LEU A 52 11.26 9.50 -16.23
CA LEU A 52 10.76 10.23 -15.06
C LEU A 52 9.48 9.57 -14.52
N ASN A 53 8.60 9.15 -15.41
CA ASN A 53 7.38 8.42 -15.08
C ASN A 53 7.69 7.13 -14.28
N HIS A 54 8.66 6.31 -14.74
CA HIS A 54 9.09 5.10 -14.02
C HIS A 54 9.75 5.43 -12.68
N CYS A 55 10.55 6.50 -12.61
CA CYS A 55 11.19 6.92 -11.36
C CYS A 55 10.15 7.30 -10.30
N ILE A 56 9.15 8.09 -10.65
CA ILE A 56 8.06 8.49 -9.74
C ILE A 56 7.25 7.26 -9.30
N GLY A 57 6.87 6.38 -10.24
CA GLY A 57 6.14 5.15 -9.91
C GLY A 57 6.93 4.23 -8.99
N THR A 58 8.23 4.10 -9.21
CA THR A 58 9.12 3.31 -8.35
C THR A 58 9.17 3.89 -6.93
N ALA A 59 9.41 5.18 -6.80
CA ALA A 59 9.44 5.85 -5.50
C ALA A 59 8.10 5.72 -4.76
N ALA A 60 6.98 5.92 -5.45
CA ALA A 60 5.65 5.82 -4.87
C ALA A 60 5.35 4.41 -4.34
N LEU A 61 5.66 3.34 -5.10
CA LEU A 61 5.40 1.96 -4.68
C LEU A 61 6.35 1.47 -3.58
N ILE A 62 7.60 1.92 -3.56
CA ILE A 62 8.52 1.67 -2.45
C ILE A 62 7.99 2.33 -1.18
N LEU A 63 7.55 3.58 -1.23
CA LEU A 63 6.99 4.30 -0.08
C LEU A 63 5.63 3.76 0.34
N TYR A 64 4.85 3.20 -0.58
CA TYR A 64 3.56 2.57 -0.28
C TYR A 64 3.74 1.33 0.59
N ALA A 65 4.50 0.34 0.12
CA ALA A 65 4.64 -0.96 0.77
C ALA A 65 5.93 -1.71 0.39
N GLY A 66 7.00 -1.02 0.00
CA GLY A 66 8.23 -1.66 -0.45
C GLY A 66 8.11 -2.42 -1.78
N LEU A 67 7.04 -2.18 -2.55
CA LEU A 67 6.72 -2.95 -3.75
C LEU A 67 7.68 -2.63 -4.92
N SER A 68 7.99 -3.67 -5.70
CA SER A 68 8.74 -3.51 -6.94
C SER A 68 7.84 -2.97 -8.05
N TYR A 69 8.12 -1.77 -8.53
CA TYR A 69 7.39 -1.13 -9.63
C TYR A 69 7.32 -2.00 -10.88
N TYR A 70 8.44 -2.56 -11.32
CA TYR A 70 8.48 -3.38 -12.54
C TYR A 70 7.67 -4.66 -12.41
N ARG A 71 7.70 -5.30 -11.23
CA ARG A 71 6.88 -6.50 -10.98
C ARG A 71 5.39 -6.15 -10.98
N CYS A 72 5.01 -5.07 -10.28
CA CYS A 72 3.63 -4.60 -10.27
C CYS A 72 3.17 -4.22 -11.69
N LYS A 73 3.98 -3.49 -12.46
CA LYS A 73 3.68 -3.12 -13.85
C LYS A 73 3.49 -4.34 -14.74
N ASN A 74 4.34 -5.36 -14.62
CA ASN A 74 4.21 -6.58 -15.42
C ASN A 74 2.92 -7.33 -15.08
N ASN A 75 2.59 -7.47 -13.80
CA ASN A 75 1.33 -8.10 -13.36
C ASN A 75 0.12 -7.30 -13.84
N HIS A 76 0.17 -5.98 -13.70
CA HIS A 76 -0.90 -5.07 -14.12
C HIS A 76 -1.14 -5.12 -15.64
N ASN A 77 -0.07 -5.12 -16.44
CA ASN A 77 -0.17 -5.29 -17.91
C ASN A 77 -0.73 -6.68 -18.25
N LEU A 78 -0.34 -7.72 -17.52
CA LEU A 78 -0.86 -9.07 -17.75
C LEU A 78 -2.35 -9.16 -17.38
N HIS A 79 -2.78 -8.50 -16.30
CA HIS A 79 -4.18 -8.37 -15.94
C HIS A 79 -4.98 -7.72 -17.10
N HIS A 80 -4.54 -6.57 -17.62
CA HIS A 80 -5.22 -5.93 -18.76
C HIS A 80 -5.28 -6.80 -20.03
N LEU A 81 -4.24 -7.61 -20.29
CA LEU A 81 -4.17 -8.46 -21.48
C LEU A 81 -4.96 -9.77 -21.34
N LYS A 82 -5.15 -10.25 -20.12
CA LYS A 82 -5.68 -11.59 -19.80
C LYS A 82 -6.74 -11.56 -18.74
N ALA A 83 -7.42 -10.42 -18.56
CA ALA A 83 -8.49 -10.26 -17.58
C ALA A 83 -9.47 -11.45 -17.62
N GLU A 84 -9.90 -11.90 -16.46
CA GLU A 84 -10.86 -13.01 -16.27
C GLU A 84 -10.38 -14.39 -16.77
N THR A 85 -9.09 -14.58 -16.99
CA THR A 85 -8.52 -15.88 -17.34
C THR A 85 -7.61 -16.42 -16.24
N GLU A 86 -7.31 -17.72 -16.25
CA GLU A 86 -6.36 -18.34 -15.32
C GLU A 86 -4.94 -17.74 -15.34
N ARG A 87 -4.61 -17.00 -16.40
CA ARG A 87 -3.32 -16.30 -16.57
C ARG A 87 -3.32 -14.90 -15.98
N ASP A 88 -4.48 -14.38 -15.60
CA ASP A 88 -4.61 -13.12 -14.90
C ASP A 88 -4.06 -13.26 -13.47
N PRO A 89 -3.08 -12.45 -13.05
CA PRO A 89 -2.56 -12.50 -11.69
C PRO A 89 -3.62 -12.16 -10.63
N ASP A 90 -4.67 -11.44 -10.98
CA ASP A 90 -5.73 -11.00 -10.07
C ASP A 90 -6.99 -11.89 -10.15
N TYR A 91 -6.93 -12.96 -10.95
CA TYR A 91 -8.06 -13.87 -11.17
C TYR A 91 -8.50 -14.63 -9.91
N LEU A 92 -9.81 -14.73 -9.74
CA LEU A 92 -10.46 -15.57 -8.74
C LEU A 92 -10.33 -17.04 -9.15
N ARG A 93 -9.47 -17.80 -8.48
CA ARG A 93 -9.16 -19.20 -8.86
C ARG A 93 -10.29 -20.19 -8.59
N HIS A 94 -11.14 -19.90 -7.61
CA HIS A 94 -12.23 -20.76 -7.18
C HIS A 94 -13.51 -19.94 -7.02
N PRO A 95 -14.59 -20.24 -7.75
CA PRO A 95 -15.85 -19.49 -7.69
C PRO A 95 -16.43 -19.38 -6.26
N ASP A 96 -16.20 -20.39 -5.43
CA ASP A 96 -16.69 -20.44 -4.03
C ASP A 96 -15.70 -19.83 -3.02
N GLN A 97 -14.64 -19.20 -3.49
CA GLN A 97 -13.63 -18.60 -2.61
C GLN A 97 -14.18 -17.35 -1.93
N SER A 98 -14.07 -17.30 -0.59
CA SER A 98 -14.45 -16.10 0.15
C SER A 98 -13.55 -14.91 -0.20
N ALA A 99 -14.12 -13.68 -0.12
CA ALA A 99 -13.37 -12.44 -0.37
C ALA A 99 -12.08 -12.34 0.46
N LEU A 100 -12.11 -12.78 1.72
CA LEU A 100 -10.93 -12.76 2.60
C LEU A 100 -9.84 -13.71 2.14
N ARG A 101 -10.21 -14.91 1.66
CA ARG A 101 -9.24 -15.85 1.13
C ARG A 101 -8.64 -15.34 -0.18
N TRP A 102 -9.43 -14.75 -1.04
CA TRP A 102 -8.96 -14.13 -2.28
C TRP A 102 -8.03 -12.94 -1.99
N PHE A 103 -8.40 -12.05 -1.03
CA PHE A 103 -7.52 -10.99 -0.56
C PHE A 103 -6.17 -11.52 -0.07
N TRP A 104 -6.17 -12.62 0.70
CA TRP A 104 -4.94 -13.21 1.20
C TRP A 104 -4.06 -13.77 0.08
N ASP A 105 -4.63 -14.49 -0.87
CA ASP A 105 -3.93 -15.02 -2.04
C ASP A 105 -3.36 -13.88 -2.92
N PHE A 106 -4.12 -12.81 -3.08
CA PHE A 106 -3.69 -11.58 -3.75
C PHE A 106 -2.49 -10.96 -3.02
N MET A 107 -2.58 -10.78 -1.69
CA MET A 107 -1.50 -10.20 -0.90
C MET A 107 -0.20 -10.99 -0.95
N ILE A 108 -0.26 -12.32 -0.89
CA ILE A 108 0.94 -13.19 -0.99
C ILE A 108 1.66 -13.02 -2.33
N ARG A 109 0.95 -12.77 -3.41
CA ARG A 109 1.57 -12.55 -4.73
C ARG A 109 2.38 -11.27 -4.81
N TYR A 110 1.91 -10.21 -4.18
CA TYR A 110 2.57 -8.91 -4.20
C TYR A 110 3.56 -8.72 -3.04
N MET A 111 3.23 -9.23 -1.85
CA MET A 111 4.00 -9.08 -0.62
C MET A 111 4.86 -10.33 -0.35
N ASN A 112 5.85 -10.59 -1.21
CA ASN A 112 6.84 -11.64 -0.95
C ASN A 112 7.96 -11.14 -0.01
N ALA A 113 8.97 -11.96 0.23
CA ALA A 113 10.06 -11.66 1.17
C ALA A 113 10.77 -10.31 0.89
N GLY A 114 10.98 -9.95 -0.38
CA GLY A 114 11.68 -8.70 -0.73
C GLY A 114 10.91 -7.44 -0.28
N PRO A 115 9.69 -7.19 -0.79
CA PRO A 115 8.83 -6.12 -0.32
C PRO A 115 8.63 -6.10 1.20
N LEU A 116 8.41 -7.26 1.82
CA LEU A 116 8.24 -7.36 3.26
C LEU A 116 9.49 -6.89 4.02
N MET A 117 10.68 -7.29 3.59
CA MET A 117 11.94 -6.85 4.20
C MET A 117 12.12 -5.33 4.07
N ILE A 118 11.85 -4.76 2.90
CA ILE A 118 11.92 -3.30 2.70
C ILE A 118 10.96 -2.59 3.64
N LEU A 119 9.71 -3.06 3.72
CA LEU A 119 8.67 -2.48 4.57
C LEU A 119 9.03 -2.54 6.05
N VAL A 120 9.49 -3.69 6.53
CA VAL A 120 9.94 -3.86 7.93
C VAL A 120 11.13 -2.94 8.23
N THR A 121 12.09 -2.85 7.31
CA THR A 121 13.24 -1.94 7.46
C THR A 121 12.79 -0.48 7.56
N GLN A 122 11.83 -0.06 6.72
CA GLN A 122 11.26 1.29 6.79
C GLN A 122 10.61 1.55 8.17
N TRP A 123 9.80 0.61 8.68
CA TRP A 123 9.15 0.76 9.98
C TRP A 123 10.15 0.77 11.13
N MET A 124 11.15 -0.12 11.11
CA MET A 124 12.21 -0.12 12.13
C MET A 124 13.00 1.20 12.12
N THR A 125 13.32 1.71 10.93
CA THR A 125 13.97 3.02 10.80
C THR A 125 13.13 4.14 11.39
N LEU A 126 11.81 4.15 11.13
CA LEU A 126 10.90 5.14 11.70
C LEU A 126 10.85 5.04 13.23
N ILE A 127 10.76 3.83 13.80
CA ILE A 127 10.79 3.61 15.25
C ILE A 127 12.06 4.19 15.87
N MET A 128 13.21 3.96 15.26
CA MET A 128 14.51 4.48 15.74
C MET A 128 14.64 6.01 15.64
N LEU A 129 13.92 6.63 14.68
CA LEU A 129 13.99 8.07 14.46
C LEU A 129 12.98 8.87 15.29
N ILE A 130 11.96 8.22 15.88
CA ILE A 130 10.96 8.91 16.71
C ILE A 130 11.58 9.21 18.09
N PRO A 131 11.64 10.49 18.50
CA PRO A 131 12.21 10.89 19.80
C PRO A 131 11.21 10.64 20.95
N SER A 132 10.91 9.39 21.22
CA SER A 132 9.96 8.97 22.26
C SER A 132 10.42 7.66 22.92
N THR A 133 9.68 7.16 23.90
CA THR A 133 9.93 5.82 24.44
C THR A 133 9.73 4.76 23.35
N ASP A 134 10.46 3.65 23.42
CA ASP A 134 10.36 2.55 22.46
C ASP A 134 8.91 2.08 22.30
N GLN A 135 8.16 1.95 23.38
CA GLN A 135 6.76 1.55 23.35
C GLN A 135 5.89 2.56 22.59
N GLN A 136 6.07 3.85 22.82
CA GLN A 136 5.31 4.90 22.12
C GLN A 136 5.68 4.96 20.64
N ALA A 137 6.95 4.79 20.28
CA ALA A 137 7.41 4.74 18.89
C ALA A 137 6.78 3.56 18.14
N VAL A 138 6.78 2.37 18.72
CA VAL A 138 6.14 1.17 18.14
C VAL A 138 4.64 1.37 17.96
N LEU A 139 3.94 1.90 18.96
CA LEU A 139 2.50 2.19 18.86
C LEU A 139 2.21 3.24 17.78
N SER A 140 3.01 4.30 17.68
CA SER A 140 2.84 5.33 16.64
C SER A 140 2.99 4.76 15.24
N VAL A 141 3.98 3.91 15.02
CA VAL A 141 4.17 3.23 13.72
C VAL A 141 3.02 2.25 13.46
N ALA A 142 2.57 1.49 14.46
CA ALA A 142 1.44 0.58 14.30
C ALA A 142 0.15 1.33 13.89
N VAL A 143 -0.15 2.45 14.56
CA VAL A 143 -1.39 3.22 14.33
C VAL A 143 -1.33 4.05 13.05
N PHE A 144 -0.19 4.68 12.72
CA PHE A 144 -0.11 5.63 11.62
C PHE A 144 0.62 5.14 10.37
N CYS A 145 1.20 3.92 10.41
CA CYS A 145 1.82 3.29 9.25
C CYS A 145 1.17 1.94 8.93
N VAL A 146 1.15 1.00 9.90
CA VAL A 146 0.66 -0.38 9.64
C VAL A 146 -0.84 -0.38 9.40
N LEU A 147 -1.63 0.19 10.29
CA LEU A 147 -3.10 0.21 10.16
C LEU A 147 -3.56 0.93 8.89
N PRO A 148 -3.07 2.14 8.53
CA PRO A 148 -3.40 2.79 7.27
C PRO A 148 -3.02 1.96 6.03
N LEU A 149 -1.89 1.25 6.05
CA LEU A 149 -1.51 0.37 4.95
C LEU A 149 -2.49 -0.79 4.78
N ILE A 150 -2.89 -1.44 5.88
CA ILE A 150 -3.88 -2.54 5.85
C ILE A 150 -5.22 -2.02 5.30
N LEU A 151 -5.70 -0.89 5.81
CA LEU A 151 -6.96 -0.27 5.36
C LEU A 151 -6.89 0.11 3.88
N SER A 152 -5.78 0.67 3.43
CA SER A 152 -5.54 1.00 2.02
C SER A 152 -5.52 -0.25 1.14
N ALA A 153 -4.83 -1.31 1.55
CA ALA A 153 -4.78 -2.57 0.80
C ALA A 153 -6.17 -3.22 0.68
N LEU A 154 -6.96 -3.21 1.76
CA LEU A 154 -8.35 -3.68 1.75
C LEU A 154 -9.21 -2.84 0.81
N GLN A 155 -9.13 -1.51 0.91
CA GLN A 155 -9.86 -0.60 0.03
C GLN A 155 -9.54 -0.85 -1.44
N LEU A 156 -8.27 -0.93 -1.80
CA LEU A 156 -7.83 -1.19 -3.17
C LEU A 156 -8.28 -2.56 -3.67
N PHE A 157 -8.21 -3.59 -2.85
CA PHE A 157 -8.69 -4.92 -3.21
C PHE A 157 -10.20 -4.92 -3.43
N PHE A 158 -11.00 -4.39 -2.50
CA PHE A 158 -12.45 -4.39 -2.64
C PHE A 158 -12.90 -3.57 -3.85
N VAL A 159 -12.37 -2.36 -4.04
CA VAL A 159 -12.79 -1.46 -5.11
C VAL A 159 -12.18 -1.84 -6.47
N GLY A 160 -10.92 -2.23 -6.50
CA GLY A 160 -10.19 -2.51 -7.74
C GLY A 160 -10.25 -3.95 -8.21
N THR A 161 -10.54 -4.91 -7.31
CA THR A 161 -10.50 -6.33 -7.67
C THR A 161 -11.82 -7.02 -7.36
N TRP A 162 -12.34 -6.93 -6.14
CA TRP A 162 -13.50 -7.73 -5.75
C TRP A 162 -14.81 -7.26 -6.39
N PHE A 163 -15.15 -5.96 -6.27
CA PHE A 163 -16.40 -5.43 -6.85
C PHE A 163 -16.50 -5.54 -8.38
N PRO A 164 -15.43 -5.31 -9.17
CA PRO A 164 -15.53 -5.44 -10.63
C PRO A 164 -15.80 -6.87 -11.11
N HIS A 165 -15.50 -7.88 -10.28
CA HIS A 165 -15.64 -9.30 -10.64
C HIS A 165 -16.81 -10.00 -9.94
N HIS A 166 -17.72 -9.25 -9.29
CA HIS A 166 -18.98 -9.72 -8.66
C HIS A 166 -20.15 -8.88 -9.13
#